data_6ae81a150df7a59a2d9856c867003454
#
_entry.id   6ae81a150df7a59a2d9856c867003454
#
_cell.length_a   1.000
_cell.length_b   1.000
_cell.length_c   1.000
_cell.angle_alpha   90.00
_cell.angle_beta   90.00
_cell.angle_gamma   90.00
#
_symmetry.space_group_name_H-M   'P 1'
#
loop_
_entity.id
_entity.type
_entity.pdbx_description
1 polymer ?
#
loop_
_entity_poly.entity_id
_entity_poly.type
_entity_poly.pdbx_seq_one_letter_code
_entity_poly.pdbx_strand_id
1 'polypeptide(L)'
;MKKIYNIFIWGICLLFLSHNSACVSMTTGALEGAIEKQERTNRIDNAANSLGFNQRELNDYVAKLNRSIECADRVEGNSKYYPLEVKSPEQPSFQHFADPTYITNNERNLLASYMLASEICFDISRFGNYSSPLVVEYKMIVERAVTELLFLSASLDNGEITWGNYNKKSEMIGSNMEFKLNQWDSKMRSTYVQVASIVTLQEEAASLRRHRQAMKNEFKRNQTQLQTLRNENRRLQNRKRHLETCSRY
;
A
#
# COMPACT_ATOMS: atom_id res chain seq x y z
N MET A 1 -1.98 -23.60 -14.48
CA MET A 1 -0.94 -22.60 -14.14
C MET A 1 -1.45 -21.16 -14.22
N LYS A 2 -2.27 -20.76 -15.22
CA LYS A 2 -2.92 -19.44 -15.28
C LYS A 2 -3.73 -19.02 -14.04
N LYS A 3 -4.24 -19.97 -13.24
CA LYS A 3 -5.08 -19.69 -12.07
C LYS A 3 -4.39 -18.85 -11.01
N ILE A 4 -3.08 -19.00 -10.82
CA ILE A 4 -2.29 -18.19 -9.90
C ILE A 4 -2.21 -16.75 -10.38
N TYR A 5 -2.15 -16.54 -11.70
CA TYR A 5 -2.05 -15.24 -12.34
C TYR A 5 -3.37 -14.45 -12.26
N ASN A 6 -4.51 -15.11 -12.52
CA ASN A 6 -5.81 -14.44 -12.42
C ASN A 6 -6.17 -14.02 -11.00
N ILE A 7 -5.84 -14.82 -9.98
CA ILE A 7 -6.00 -14.45 -8.57
C ILE A 7 -5.13 -13.20 -8.24
N PHE A 8 -3.92 -13.12 -8.82
CA PHE A 8 -3.05 -11.96 -8.67
C PHE A 8 -3.63 -10.69 -9.30
N ILE A 9 -4.16 -10.76 -10.51
CA ILE A 9 -4.68 -9.60 -11.26
C ILE A 9 -5.91 -9.02 -10.57
N TRP A 10 -6.85 -9.83 -10.10
CA TRP A 10 -8.07 -9.36 -9.46
C TRP A 10 -7.83 -8.73 -8.08
N GLY A 11 -6.92 -9.27 -7.28
CA GLY A 11 -6.56 -8.68 -5.97
C GLY A 11 -5.88 -7.32 -6.08
N ILE A 12 -5.11 -7.08 -7.15
CA ILE A 12 -4.34 -5.86 -7.37
C ILE A 12 -5.20 -4.76 -8.03
N CYS A 13 -6.08 -5.11 -8.98
CA CYS A 13 -6.91 -4.12 -9.68
C CYS A 13 -7.87 -3.35 -8.77
N LEU A 14 -8.36 -3.94 -7.68
CA LEU A 14 -9.26 -3.28 -6.74
C LEU A 14 -8.59 -2.19 -5.89
N LEU A 15 -7.27 -2.23 -5.72
CA LEU A 15 -6.52 -1.24 -4.94
C LEU A 15 -6.08 0.00 -5.76
N PHE A 16 -6.03 -0.09 -7.09
CA PHE A 16 -5.49 0.97 -7.94
C PHE A 16 -6.52 1.94 -8.53
N LEU A 17 -7.82 1.67 -8.45
CA LEU A 17 -8.86 2.50 -9.10
C LEU A 17 -9.20 3.80 -8.36
N SER A 18 -8.61 4.11 -7.21
CA SER A 18 -8.97 5.29 -6.41
C SER A 18 -7.98 6.47 -6.43
N HIS A 19 -6.85 6.41 -7.16
CA HIS A 19 -5.80 7.43 -7.01
C HIS A 19 -5.32 8.14 -8.28
N ASN A 20 -6.10 8.16 -9.34
CA ASN A 20 -5.76 9.01 -10.49
C ASN A 20 -6.74 10.17 -10.63
N SER A 21 -6.31 11.37 -10.22
CA SER A 21 -6.91 12.60 -10.73
C SER A 21 -6.02 13.82 -10.55
N ALA A 22 -5.83 14.49 -11.66
CA ALA A 22 -5.73 15.92 -11.87
C ALA A 22 -4.35 16.57 -11.93
N CYS A 23 -3.94 16.82 -13.16
CA CYS A 23 -3.16 18.00 -13.52
C CYS A 23 -4.01 19.26 -13.31
N VAL A 24 -3.57 20.22 -12.49
CA VAL A 24 -4.20 21.54 -12.34
C VAL A 24 -3.17 22.63 -12.55
N SER A 25 -3.54 23.61 -13.34
CA SER A 25 -2.78 24.82 -13.69
C SER A 25 -2.56 25.74 -12.48
N MET A 26 -1.35 26.30 -12.35
CA MET A 26 -0.91 27.05 -11.16
C MET A 26 -1.25 28.53 -11.23
N THR A 27 -2.00 29.04 -10.25
CA THR A 27 -2.02 30.44 -9.82
C THR A 27 -1.52 30.51 -8.36
N THR A 28 -1.17 31.68 -7.85
CA THR A 28 -0.54 31.89 -6.53
C THR A 28 -1.26 31.22 -5.36
N GLY A 29 -2.58 31.06 -5.41
CA GLY A 29 -3.34 30.24 -4.46
C GLY A 29 -3.10 28.72 -4.59
N ALA A 30 -2.54 28.27 -5.73
CA ALA A 30 -2.20 26.88 -5.94
C ALA A 30 -0.90 26.47 -5.21
N LEU A 31 -0.02 27.42 -4.91
CA LEU A 31 1.23 27.13 -4.19
C LEU A 31 0.97 26.84 -2.71
N GLU A 32 0.08 27.59 -2.06
CA GLU A 32 -0.34 27.32 -0.68
C GLU A 32 -1.09 25.98 -0.58
N GLY A 33 -2.00 25.71 -1.52
CA GLY A 33 -2.69 24.43 -1.61
C GLY A 33 -1.76 23.25 -1.92
N ALA A 34 -0.68 23.48 -2.69
CA ALA A 34 0.33 22.45 -2.96
C ALA A 34 1.18 22.12 -1.73
N ILE A 35 1.56 23.13 -0.94
CA ILE A 35 2.29 22.96 0.32
C ILE A 35 1.43 22.20 1.33
N GLU A 36 0.17 22.60 1.50
CA GLU A 36 -0.77 21.93 2.41
C GLU A 36 -1.03 20.47 2.01
N LYS A 37 -1.16 20.21 0.71
CA LYS A 37 -1.29 18.85 0.17
C LYS A 37 -0.04 18.02 0.44
N GLN A 38 1.15 18.59 0.26
CA GLN A 38 2.42 17.91 0.54
C GLN A 38 2.58 17.60 2.03
N GLU A 39 2.25 18.54 2.90
CA GLU A 39 2.31 18.31 4.35
C GLU A 39 1.30 17.25 4.80
N ARG A 40 0.11 17.22 4.21
CA ARG A 40 -0.88 16.17 4.48
C ARG A 40 -0.38 14.81 4.03
N THR A 41 0.22 14.71 2.84
CA THR A 41 0.83 13.47 2.34
C THR A 41 1.93 13.00 3.29
N ASN A 42 2.81 13.88 3.73
CA ASN A 42 3.88 13.54 4.68
C ASN A 42 3.31 13.03 6.03
N ARG A 43 2.20 13.62 6.51
CA ARG A 43 1.52 13.14 7.74
C ARG A 43 0.94 11.74 7.55
N ILE A 44 0.34 11.47 6.40
CA ILE A 44 -0.19 10.14 6.05
C ILE A 44 0.94 9.11 6.00
N ASP A 45 2.03 9.41 5.28
CA ASP A 45 3.19 8.53 5.16
C ASP A 45 3.84 8.24 6.54
N ASN A 46 3.98 9.27 7.38
CA ASN A 46 4.53 9.09 8.73
C ASN A 46 3.61 8.25 9.63
N ALA A 47 2.30 8.49 9.57
CA ALA A 47 1.33 7.69 10.32
C ALA A 47 1.30 6.24 9.83
N ALA A 48 1.36 6.00 8.51
CA ALA A 48 1.43 4.68 7.92
C ALA A 48 2.72 3.94 8.35
N ASN A 49 3.87 4.61 8.26
CA ASN A 49 5.15 4.04 8.68
C ASN A 49 5.15 3.67 10.17
N SER A 50 4.52 4.48 11.04
CA SER A 50 4.39 4.17 12.47
C SER A 50 3.56 2.90 12.76
N LEU A 51 2.68 2.53 11.83
CA LEU A 51 1.89 1.29 11.87
C LEU A 51 2.54 0.14 11.08
N GLY A 52 3.79 0.30 10.66
CA GLY A 52 4.55 -0.73 9.95
C GLY A 52 4.16 -0.89 8.48
N PHE A 53 3.59 0.14 7.87
CA PHE A 53 3.22 0.15 6.46
C PHE A 53 3.96 1.23 5.67
N ASN A 54 4.58 0.84 4.56
CA ASN A 54 5.25 1.73 3.61
C ASN A 54 4.68 1.55 2.21
N GLN A 55 3.90 2.52 1.76
CA GLN A 55 3.23 2.48 0.44
C GLN A 55 4.23 2.41 -0.71
N ARG A 56 5.39 3.05 -0.60
CA ARG A 56 6.41 3.04 -1.66
C ARG A 56 7.01 1.65 -1.83
N GLU A 57 7.31 0.98 -0.72
CA GLU A 57 7.80 -0.41 -0.74
C GLU A 57 6.77 -1.36 -1.34
N LEU A 58 5.48 -1.20 -0.99
CA LEU A 58 4.41 -2.00 -1.57
C LEU A 58 4.30 -1.77 -3.09
N ASN A 59 4.33 -0.52 -3.54
CA ASN A 59 4.25 -0.19 -4.96
C ASN A 59 5.46 -0.75 -5.73
N ASP A 60 6.66 -0.67 -5.18
CA ASP A 60 7.87 -1.25 -5.79
C ASP A 60 7.76 -2.78 -5.90
N TYR A 61 7.33 -3.45 -4.83
CA TYR A 61 7.13 -4.89 -4.85
C TYR A 61 6.10 -5.31 -5.89
N VAL A 62 4.92 -4.66 -5.89
CA VAL A 62 3.85 -4.95 -6.86
C VAL A 62 4.30 -4.70 -8.30
N ALA A 63 5.05 -3.63 -8.56
CA ALA A 63 5.58 -3.36 -9.90
C ALA A 63 6.59 -4.43 -10.36
N LYS A 64 7.40 -4.97 -9.46
CA LYS A 64 8.31 -6.07 -9.77
C LYS A 64 7.56 -7.37 -10.01
N LEU A 65 6.56 -7.65 -9.17
CA LEU A 65 5.70 -8.82 -9.30
C LEU A 65 4.94 -8.81 -10.64
N ASN A 66 4.35 -7.68 -11.03
CA ASN A 66 3.66 -7.55 -12.32
C ASN A 66 4.59 -7.84 -13.50
N ARG A 67 5.84 -7.37 -13.46
CA ARG A 67 6.84 -7.70 -14.49
C ARG A 67 7.15 -9.20 -14.55
N SER A 68 7.20 -9.85 -13.39
CA SER A 68 7.38 -11.30 -13.32
C SER A 68 6.19 -12.05 -13.90
N ILE A 69 4.97 -11.58 -13.62
CA ILE A 69 3.72 -12.11 -14.18
C ILE A 69 3.71 -11.95 -15.71
N GLU A 70 3.97 -10.77 -16.23
CA GLU A 70 4.01 -10.49 -17.67
C GLU A 70 5.07 -11.35 -18.38
N CYS A 71 6.20 -11.62 -17.71
CA CYS A 71 7.23 -12.54 -18.22
C CYS A 71 6.69 -13.96 -18.30
N ALA A 72 6.03 -14.44 -17.26
CA ALA A 72 5.49 -15.80 -17.20
C ALA A 72 4.32 -16.00 -18.18
N ASP A 73 3.44 -15.01 -18.36
CA ASP A 73 2.38 -15.03 -19.37
C ASP A 73 2.95 -15.22 -20.78
N ARG A 74 4.10 -14.57 -21.07
CA ARG A 74 4.79 -14.79 -22.36
C ARG A 74 5.36 -16.19 -22.50
N VAL A 75 5.81 -16.80 -21.42
CA VAL A 75 6.26 -18.20 -21.41
C VAL A 75 5.08 -19.14 -21.63
N GLU A 76 3.98 -18.94 -20.92
CA GLU A 76 2.76 -19.74 -21.05
C GLU A 76 2.09 -19.62 -22.43
N GLY A 77 2.07 -18.42 -23.00
CA GLY A 77 1.54 -18.20 -24.35
C GLY A 77 2.34 -18.86 -25.48
N ASN A 78 3.44 -19.55 -25.16
CA ASN A 78 4.20 -20.27 -26.16
C ASN A 78 3.53 -21.61 -26.47
N SER A 79 3.08 -21.78 -27.72
CA SER A 79 2.35 -22.96 -28.20
C SER A 79 3.05 -24.30 -27.94
N LYS A 80 4.38 -24.29 -27.74
CA LYS A 80 5.12 -25.52 -27.41
C LYS A 80 4.69 -26.14 -26.07
N TYR A 81 4.13 -25.33 -25.13
CA TYR A 81 3.67 -25.81 -23.82
C TYR A 81 2.20 -26.21 -23.79
N TYR A 82 1.48 -26.07 -24.90
CA TYR A 82 0.06 -26.44 -24.99
C TYR A 82 -0.24 -27.88 -24.47
N PRO A 83 0.60 -28.92 -24.71
CA PRO A 83 0.35 -30.25 -24.16
C PRO A 83 0.27 -30.27 -22.62
N LEU A 84 1.03 -29.41 -21.93
CA LEU A 84 0.96 -29.26 -20.45
C LEU A 84 -0.33 -28.52 -20.01
N GLU A 85 -0.76 -27.54 -20.78
CA GLU A 85 -2.00 -26.80 -20.51
C GLU A 85 -3.24 -27.71 -20.61
N VAL A 86 -3.27 -28.63 -21.55
CA VAL A 86 -4.32 -29.65 -21.66
C VAL A 86 -4.40 -30.54 -20.42
N LYS A 87 -3.25 -30.89 -19.84
CA LYS A 87 -3.18 -31.71 -18.62
C LYS A 87 -3.48 -30.96 -17.34
N SER A 88 -3.13 -29.69 -17.29
CA SER A 88 -3.34 -28.81 -16.14
C SER A 88 -3.86 -27.43 -16.59
N PRO A 89 -5.13 -27.36 -17.00
CA PRO A 89 -5.73 -26.11 -17.43
C PRO A 89 -5.93 -25.14 -16.27
N GLU A 90 -6.14 -23.88 -16.60
CA GLU A 90 -6.44 -22.83 -15.63
C GLU A 90 -7.64 -23.16 -14.73
N GLN A 91 -8.67 -23.78 -15.29
CA GLN A 91 -9.85 -24.25 -14.58
C GLN A 91 -9.99 -25.75 -14.72
N PRO A 92 -9.35 -26.53 -13.84
CA PRO A 92 -9.41 -27.98 -13.92
C PRO A 92 -10.84 -28.47 -13.68
N SER A 93 -11.32 -29.34 -14.57
CA SER A 93 -12.59 -30.06 -14.39
C SER A 93 -12.39 -31.28 -13.48
N PHE A 94 -13.50 -31.95 -13.12
CA PHE A 94 -13.45 -33.20 -12.39
C PHE A 94 -12.56 -34.26 -13.06
N GLN A 95 -12.54 -34.32 -14.39
CA GLN A 95 -11.69 -35.25 -15.15
C GLN A 95 -10.20 -34.97 -14.94
N HIS A 96 -9.80 -33.70 -14.87
CA HIS A 96 -8.40 -33.35 -14.58
C HIS A 96 -7.99 -33.69 -13.16
N PHE A 97 -8.91 -33.58 -12.19
CA PHE A 97 -8.65 -34.01 -10.80
C PHE A 97 -8.64 -35.54 -10.65
N ALA A 98 -9.33 -36.26 -11.52
CA ALA A 98 -9.39 -37.70 -11.49
C ALA A 98 -8.32 -38.39 -12.39
N ASP A 99 -7.49 -37.60 -13.12
CA ASP A 99 -6.48 -38.16 -14.06
C ASP A 99 -5.44 -39.03 -13.31
N PRO A 100 -5.46 -40.34 -13.49
CA PRO A 100 -4.54 -41.23 -12.81
C PRO A 100 -3.18 -41.36 -13.53
N THR A 101 -3.01 -40.63 -14.65
CA THR A 101 -1.81 -40.77 -15.47
C THR A 101 -0.62 -40.06 -14.85
N TYR A 102 0.54 -40.71 -15.00
CA TYR A 102 1.82 -40.10 -14.67
C TYR A 102 2.36 -39.33 -15.87
N ILE A 103 3.29 -38.42 -15.58
CA ILE A 103 3.97 -37.66 -16.63
C ILE A 103 4.72 -38.57 -17.60
N THR A 104 4.53 -38.35 -18.88
CA THR A 104 5.29 -39.05 -19.93
C THR A 104 6.67 -38.40 -20.13
N ASN A 105 7.62 -39.10 -20.76
CA ASN A 105 8.94 -38.53 -21.04
C ASN A 105 8.88 -37.26 -21.89
N ASN A 106 7.94 -37.19 -22.83
CA ASN A 106 7.77 -36.00 -23.65
C ASN A 106 7.24 -34.82 -22.82
N GLU A 107 6.21 -35.04 -21.98
CA GLU A 107 5.66 -34.01 -21.06
C GLU A 107 6.70 -33.59 -20.04
N ARG A 108 7.57 -34.51 -19.56
CA ARG A 108 8.67 -34.20 -18.63
C ARG A 108 9.67 -33.23 -19.25
N ASN A 109 10.10 -33.47 -20.48
CA ASN A 109 11.00 -32.56 -21.18
C ASN A 109 10.37 -31.14 -21.37
N LEU A 110 9.08 -31.10 -21.66
CA LEU A 110 8.34 -29.85 -21.78
C LEU A 110 8.22 -29.14 -20.42
N LEU A 111 7.90 -29.89 -19.36
CA LEU A 111 7.78 -29.36 -17.99
C LEU A 111 9.11 -28.79 -17.50
N ALA A 112 10.22 -29.51 -17.68
CA ALA A 112 11.54 -29.01 -17.31
C ALA A 112 11.91 -27.73 -18.06
N SER A 113 11.62 -27.65 -19.37
CA SER A 113 11.82 -26.45 -20.17
C SER A 113 10.92 -25.27 -19.71
N TYR A 114 9.67 -25.56 -19.33
CA TYR A 114 8.74 -24.58 -18.81
C TYR A 114 9.18 -24.06 -17.43
N MET A 115 9.59 -24.95 -16.53
CA MET A 115 10.06 -24.58 -15.20
C MET A 115 11.29 -23.67 -15.27
N LEU A 116 12.28 -24.03 -16.11
CA LEU A 116 13.47 -23.20 -16.31
C LEU A 116 13.12 -21.79 -16.83
N ALA A 117 12.20 -21.70 -17.81
CA ALA A 117 11.75 -20.42 -18.35
C ALA A 117 10.98 -19.61 -17.31
N SER A 118 10.17 -20.25 -16.47
CA SER A 118 9.41 -19.63 -15.39
C SER A 118 10.32 -19.17 -14.24
N GLU A 119 11.36 -19.92 -13.88
CA GLU A 119 12.34 -19.55 -12.87
C GLU A 119 13.03 -18.22 -13.21
N ILE A 120 13.38 -18.02 -14.47
CA ILE A 120 13.96 -16.74 -14.95
C ILE A 120 12.99 -15.57 -14.70
N CYS A 121 11.69 -15.79 -14.82
CA CYS A 121 10.65 -14.77 -14.58
C CYS A 121 10.48 -14.48 -13.09
N PHE A 122 10.57 -15.49 -12.23
CA PHE A 122 10.37 -15.39 -10.77
C PHE A 122 11.68 -15.42 -9.98
N ASP A 123 12.75 -14.84 -10.51
CA ASP A 123 13.98 -14.68 -9.76
C ASP A 123 13.74 -13.83 -8.49
N ILE A 124 13.54 -14.54 -7.37
CA ILE A 124 13.22 -13.97 -6.05
C ILE A 124 14.28 -12.95 -5.60
N SER A 125 15.53 -13.10 -6.05
CA SER A 125 16.61 -12.16 -5.71
C SER A 125 16.33 -10.73 -6.21
N ARG A 126 15.52 -10.58 -7.24
CA ARG A 126 15.14 -9.30 -7.84
C ARG A 126 14.08 -8.54 -7.04
N PHE A 127 13.38 -9.21 -6.13
CA PHE A 127 12.31 -8.56 -5.36
C PHE A 127 12.83 -7.63 -4.25
N GLY A 128 14.10 -7.70 -3.88
CA GLY A 128 14.72 -6.80 -2.91
C GLY A 128 14.34 -7.10 -1.46
N ASN A 129 14.92 -6.30 -0.56
CA ASN A 129 14.61 -6.34 0.86
C ASN A 129 13.69 -5.17 1.21
N TYR A 130 12.61 -5.46 1.91
CA TYR A 130 11.63 -4.48 2.38
C TYR A 130 11.69 -4.40 3.90
N SER A 131 11.46 -3.22 4.45
CA SER A 131 11.47 -2.95 5.88
C SER A 131 10.07 -2.94 6.50
N SER A 132 9.05 -2.67 5.68
CA SER A 132 7.65 -2.65 6.11
C SER A 132 7.15 -4.05 6.43
N PRO A 133 6.73 -4.35 7.69
CA PRO A 133 6.22 -5.67 8.07
C PRO A 133 5.05 -6.15 7.20
N LEU A 134 4.15 -5.25 6.81
CA LEU A 134 3.01 -5.60 5.96
C LEU A 134 3.44 -5.95 4.54
N VAL A 135 4.46 -5.27 3.99
CA VAL A 135 5.01 -5.60 2.66
C VAL A 135 5.76 -6.92 2.70
N VAL A 136 6.53 -7.16 3.77
CA VAL A 136 7.23 -8.43 3.99
C VAL A 136 6.23 -9.59 4.11
N GLU A 137 5.14 -9.41 4.85
CA GLU A 137 4.08 -10.42 4.99
C GLU A 137 3.45 -10.75 3.62
N TYR A 138 3.11 -9.75 2.81
CA TYR A 138 2.59 -9.94 1.46
C TYR A 138 3.57 -10.71 0.58
N LYS A 139 4.84 -10.28 0.57
CA LYS A 139 5.93 -10.95 -0.14
C LYS A 139 6.02 -12.43 0.27
N MET A 140 6.03 -12.72 1.56
CA MET A 140 6.12 -14.10 2.08
C MET A 140 4.95 -14.99 1.65
N ILE A 141 3.73 -14.46 1.57
CA ILE A 141 2.56 -15.21 1.10
C ILE A 141 2.78 -15.66 -0.34
N VAL A 142 3.24 -14.74 -1.20
CA VAL A 142 3.48 -14.99 -2.62
C VAL A 142 4.64 -15.96 -2.83
N GLU A 143 5.79 -15.69 -2.23
CA GLU A 143 6.99 -16.49 -2.37
C GLU A 143 6.77 -17.93 -1.90
N ARG A 144 6.01 -18.09 -0.81
CA ARG A 144 5.66 -19.42 -0.33
C ARG A 144 4.82 -20.19 -1.33
N ALA A 145 3.78 -19.58 -1.91
CA ALA A 145 2.94 -20.23 -2.91
C ALA A 145 3.76 -20.63 -4.15
N VAL A 146 4.63 -19.75 -4.65
CA VAL A 146 5.53 -20.05 -5.78
C VAL A 146 6.46 -21.21 -5.43
N THR A 147 7.05 -21.20 -4.26
CA THR A 147 7.96 -22.28 -3.81
C THR A 147 7.23 -23.63 -3.70
N GLU A 148 6.03 -23.65 -3.11
CA GLU A 148 5.21 -24.88 -2.99
C GLU A 148 4.84 -25.42 -4.37
N LEU A 149 4.58 -24.58 -5.37
CA LEU A 149 4.30 -24.99 -6.75
C LEU A 149 5.53 -25.54 -7.47
N LEU A 150 6.69 -24.94 -7.25
CA LEU A 150 7.95 -25.47 -7.81
C LEU A 150 8.24 -26.87 -7.26
N PHE A 151 8.06 -27.09 -5.95
CA PHE A 151 8.20 -28.44 -5.37
C PHE A 151 7.17 -29.43 -5.90
N LEU A 152 5.93 -28.98 -6.08
CA LEU A 152 4.88 -29.81 -6.65
C LEU A 152 5.19 -30.21 -8.10
N SER A 153 5.73 -29.27 -8.89
CA SER A 153 6.15 -29.52 -10.27
C SER A 153 7.34 -30.48 -10.32
N ALA A 154 8.29 -30.37 -9.40
CA ALA A 154 9.39 -31.32 -9.28
C ALA A 154 8.91 -32.75 -8.93
N SER A 155 7.93 -32.88 -8.02
CA SER A 155 7.33 -34.18 -7.69
C SER A 155 6.60 -34.82 -8.89
N LEU A 156 5.95 -33.98 -9.73
CA LEU A 156 5.35 -34.45 -10.98
C LEU A 156 6.44 -34.88 -11.97
N ASP A 157 7.50 -34.10 -12.15
CA ASP A 157 8.62 -34.39 -13.03
C ASP A 157 9.32 -35.72 -12.67
N ASN A 158 9.51 -35.94 -11.37
CA ASN A 158 10.06 -37.20 -10.86
C ASN A 158 9.12 -38.40 -11.00
N GLY A 159 7.87 -38.21 -11.40
CA GLY A 159 6.86 -39.26 -11.47
C GLY A 159 6.39 -39.76 -10.11
N GLU A 160 6.53 -38.98 -9.06
CA GLU A 160 6.08 -39.29 -7.70
C GLU A 160 4.56 -39.13 -7.55
N ILE A 161 3.97 -38.27 -8.38
CA ILE A 161 2.52 -37.99 -8.36
C ILE A 161 1.92 -38.04 -9.76
N THR A 162 0.61 -38.28 -9.82
CA THR A 162 -0.17 -38.25 -11.07
C THR A 162 -0.59 -36.83 -11.41
N TRP A 163 -1.02 -36.57 -12.65
CA TRP A 163 -1.58 -35.32 -13.08
C TRP A 163 -2.80 -34.92 -12.22
N GLY A 164 -3.67 -35.85 -11.86
CA GLY A 164 -4.81 -35.56 -10.99
C GLY A 164 -4.40 -35.11 -9.60
N ASN A 165 -3.37 -35.70 -9.01
CA ASN A 165 -2.83 -35.24 -7.72
C ASN A 165 -2.13 -33.90 -7.83
N TYR A 166 -1.42 -33.64 -8.92
CA TYR A 166 -0.84 -32.34 -9.22
C TYR A 166 -1.92 -31.24 -9.27
N ASN A 167 -2.98 -31.47 -10.06
CA ASN A 167 -4.07 -30.51 -10.20
C ASN A 167 -4.78 -30.21 -8.86
N LYS A 168 -5.06 -31.26 -8.05
CA LYS A 168 -5.65 -31.09 -6.71
C LYS A 168 -4.78 -30.23 -5.79
N LYS A 169 -3.50 -30.56 -5.71
CA LYS A 169 -2.55 -29.85 -4.82
C LYS A 169 -2.30 -28.42 -5.29
N SER A 170 -2.19 -28.20 -6.61
CA SER A 170 -2.06 -26.86 -7.19
C SER A 170 -3.26 -25.98 -6.86
N GLU A 171 -4.48 -26.52 -6.95
CA GLU A 171 -5.72 -25.86 -6.55
C GLU A 171 -5.70 -25.49 -5.06
N MET A 172 -5.27 -26.39 -4.20
CA MET A 172 -5.15 -26.15 -2.76
C MET A 172 -4.13 -25.06 -2.43
N ILE A 173 -2.99 -25.03 -3.13
CA ILE A 173 -1.98 -23.97 -2.96
C ILE A 173 -2.57 -22.62 -3.36
N GLY A 174 -3.25 -22.54 -4.52
CA GLY A 174 -3.91 -21.32 -4.99
C GLY A 174 -4.96 -20.81 -4.01
N SER A 175 -5.87 -21.68 -3.56
CA SER A 175 -6.92 -21.33 -2.60
C SER A 175 -6.36 -20.87 -1.23
N ASN A 176 -5.29 -21.52 -0.75
CA ASN A 176 -4.62 -21.12 0.49
C ASN A 176 -3.94 -19.75 0.35
N MET A 177 -3.29 -19.49 -0.79
CA MET A 177 -2.72 -18.17 -1.08
C MET A 177 -3.79 -17.09 -1.11
N GLU A 178 -4.90 -17.33 -1.84
CA GLU A 178 -6.03 -16.39 -1.90
C GLU A 178 -6.60 -16.08 -0.53
N PHE A 179 -6.82 -17.10 0.30
CA PHE A 179 -7.30 -16.93 1.67
C PHE A 179 -6.37 -16.04 2.49
N LYS A 180 -5.05 -16.24 2.40
CA LYS A 180 -4.05 -15.42 3.11
C LYS A 180 -3.98 -14.00 2.57
N LEU A 181 -4.10 -13.80 1.26
CA LEU A 181 -4.18 -12.48 0.66
C LEU A 181 -5.42 -11.71 1.09
N ASN A 182 -6.57 -12.38 1.21
CA ASN A 182 -7.79 -11.77 1.74
C ASN A 182 -7.65 -11.36 3.23
N GLN A 183 -6.97 -12.16 4.04
CA GLN A 183 -6.63 -11.77 5.42
C GLN A 183 -5.69 -10.57 5.46
N TRP A 184 -4.68 -10.56 4.62
CA TRP A 184 -3.75 -9.45 4.49
C TRP A 184 -4.47 -8.16 4.01
N ASP A 185 -5.36 -8.24 3.02
CA ASP A 185 -6.17 -7.11 2.55
C ASP A 185 -7.03 -6.52 3.68
N SER A 186 -7.67 -7.38 4.48
CA SER A 186 -8.46 -6.95 5.63
C SER A 186 -7.61 -6.20 6.67
N LYS A 187 -6.38 -6.68 6.91
CA LYS A 187 -5.40 -6.03 7.78
C LYS A 187 -4.94 -4.69 7.22
N MET A 188 -4.70 -4.62 5.91
CA MET A 188 -4.37 -3.39 5.21
C MET A 188 -5.48 -2.35 5.31
N ARG A 189 -6.74 -2.72 5.07
CA ARG A 189 -7.91 -1.82 5.22
C ARG A 189 -8.00 -1.28 6.64
N SER A 190 -7.84 -2.13 7.64
CA SER A 190 -7.80 -1.70 9.05
C SER A 190 -6.67 -0.69 9.30
N THR A 191 -5.49 -0.94 8.74
CA THR A 191 -4.35 -0.02 8.85
C THR A 191 -4.65 1.35 8.22
N TYR A 192 -5.28 1.38 7.04
CA TYR A 192 -5.69 2.64 6.41
C TYR A 192 -6.70 3.43 7.25
N VAL A 193 -7.67 2.76 7.88
CA VAL A 193 -8.63 3.41 8.79
C VAL A 193 -7.90 4.02 9.99
N GLN A 194 -6.94 3.32 10.56
CA GLN A 194 -6.12 3.83 11.67
C GLN A 194 -5.27 5.03 11.24
N VAL A 195 -4.62 4.96 10.08
CA VAL A 195 -3.86 6.09 9.50
C VAL A 195 -4.76 7.32 9.35
N ALA A 196 -5.94 7.16 8.76
CA ALA A 196 -6.90 8.25 8.58
C ALA A 196 -7.28 8.89 9.94
N SER A 197 -7.57 8.07 10.96
CA SER A 197 -7.86 8.53 12.32
C SER A 197 -6.70 9.33 12.92
N ILE A 198 -5.47 8.83 12.82
CA ILE A 198 -4.27 9.51 13.35
C ILE A 198 -4.09 10.87 12.67
N VAL A 199 -4.23 10.93 11.35
CA VAL A 199 -4.09 12.18 10.59
C VAL A 199 -5.15 13.19 10.99
N THR A 200 -6.42 12.78 11.13
CA THR A 200 -7.51 13.64 11.59
C THR A 200 -7.22 14.23 12.97
N LEU A 201 -6.81 13.40 13.93
CA LEU A 201 -6.44 13.86 15.27
C LEU A 201 -5.26 14.84 15.26
N GLN A 202 -4.28 14.63 14.40
CA GLN A 202 -3.15 15.56 14.23
C GLN A 202 -3.60 16.90 13.65
N GLU A 203 -4.52 16.91 12.69
CA GLU A 203 -5.10 18.13 12.11
C GLU A 203 -5.92 18.92 13.13
N GLU A 204 -6.73 18.25 13.93
CA GLU A 204 -7.49 18.86 15.04
C GLU A 204 -6.55 19.47 16.07
N ALA A 205 -5.52 18.74 16.49
CA ALA A 205 -4.53 19.23 17.44
C ALA A 205 -3.78 20.46 16.90
N ALA A 206 -3.44 20.48 15.62
CA ALA A 206 -2.81 21.64 14.97
C ALA A 206 -3.75 22.85 14.93
N SER A 207 -5.03 22.65 14.63
CA SER A 207 -6.07 23.70 14.66
C SER A 207 -6.22 24.30 16.06
N LEU A 208 -6.32 23.46 17.09
CA LEU A 208 -6.41 23.90 18.49
C LEU A 208 -5.17 24.70 18.94
N ARG A 209 -3.96 24.29 18.50
CA ARG A 209 -2.72 25.03 18.77
C ARG A 209 -2.75 26.44 18.14
N ARG A 210 -3.20 26.54 16.88
CA ARG A 210 -3.36 27.83 16.17
C ARG A 210 -4.36 28.74 16.89
N HIS A 211 -5.51 28.19 17.27
CA HIS A 211 -6.54 28.95 18.03
C HIS A 211 -5.99 29.44 19.36
N ARG A 212 -5.32 28.57 20.14
CA ARG A 212 -4.68 28.98 21.40
C ARG A 212 -3.65 30.11 21.22
N GLN A 213 -2.88 30.06 20.15
CA GLN A 213 -1.89 31.08 19.85
C GLN A 213 -2.55 32.42 19.48
N ALA A 214 -3.63 32.38 18.70
CA ALA A 214 -4.44 33.59 18.37
C ALA A 214 -5.00 34.23 19.62
N MET A 215 -5.62 33.45 20.51
CA MET A 215 -6.13 33.95 21.81
C MET A 215 -5.02 34.57 22.67
N LYS A 216 -3.84 33.95 22.75
CA LYS A 216 -2.70 34.52 23.47
C LYS A 216 -2.26 35.86 22.89
N ASN A 217 -2.26 36.01 21.58
CA ASN A 217 -1.89 37.25 20.90
C ASN A 217 -2.94 38.33 21.14
N GLU A 218 -4.22 37.99 21.09
CA GLU A 218 -5.32 38.91 21.41
C GLU A 218 -5.27 39.38 22.89
N PHE A 219 -5.06 38.46 23.82
CA PHE A 219 -4.88 38.81 25.23
C PHE A 219 -3.73 39.80 25.46
N LYS A 220 -2.58 39.60 24.81
CA LYS A 220 -1.44 40.52 24.87
C LYS A 220 -1.82 41.90 24.31
N ARG A 221 -2.54 41.98 23.18
CA ARG A 221 -3.03 43.25 22.60
C ARG A 221 -3.94 43.96 23.57
N ASN A 222 -4.90 43.26 24.17
CA ASN A 222 -5.82 43.82 25.14
C ASN A 222 -5.11 44.36 26.40
N GLN A 223 -4.11 43.64 26.91
CA GLN A 223 -3.25 44.11 28.02
C GLN A 223 -2.53 45.42 27.67
N THR A 224 -1.94 45.51 26.47
CA THR A 224 -1.26 46.70 25.99
C THR A 224 -2.22 47.87 25.89
N GLN A 225 -3.42 47.66 25.34
CA GLN A 225 -4.47 48.71 25.27
C GLN A 225 -4.88 49.20 26.66
N LEU A 226 -5.12 48.28 27.61
CA LEU A 226 -5.45 48.63 28.98
C LEU A 226 -4.35 49.47 29.65
N GLN A 227 -3.08 49.13 29.37
CA GLN A 227 -1.96 49.89 29.90
C GLN A 227 -1.87 51.30 29.30
N THR A 228 -2.13 51.45 28.01
CA THR A 228 -2.21 52.74 27.32
C THR A 228 -3.33 53.60 27.92
N LEU A 229 -4.53 53.04 28.05
CA LEU A 229 -5.68 53.77 28.67
C LEU A 229 -5.41 54.19 30.13
N ARG A 230 -4.74 53.34 30.92
CA ARG A 230 -4.33 53.70 32.29
C ARG A 230 -3.34 54.88 32.31
N ASN A 231 -2.40 54.89 31.38
CA ASN A 231 -1.43 55.98 31.27
C ASN A 231 -2.08 57.29 30.81
N GLU A 232 -3.00 57.23 29.86
CA GLU A 232 -3.78 58.39 29.42
C GLU A 232 -4.67 58.96 30.56
N ASN A 233 -5.33 58.09 31.30
CA ASN A 233 -6.15 58.54 32.45
C ASN A 233 -5.30 59.23 33.53
N ARG A 234 -4.08 58.68 33.81
CA ARG A 234 -3.12 59.34 34.71
C ARG A 234 -2.74 60.75 34.19
N ARG A 235 -2.46 60.88 32.88
CA ARG A 235 -2.13 62.16 32.26
C ARG A 235 -3.32 63.19 32.39
N LEU A 236 -4.54 62.74 32.15
CA LEU A 236 -5.74 63.56 32.27
C LEU A 236 -5.97 63.95 33.71
N GLN A 237 -5.83 63.10 34.70
CA GLN A 237 -5.92 63.42 36.12
C GLN A 237 -4.86 64.43 36.55
N ASN A 238 -3.63 64.32 36.11
CA ASN A 238 -2.59 65.33 36.41
C ASN A 238 -2.87 66.63 35.77
N ARG A 239 -3.38 66.68 34.54
CA ARG A 239 -3.78 67.89 33.84
C ARG A 239 -4.96 68.60 34.57
N LYS A 240 -5.94 67.82 35.02
CA LYS A 240 -7.05 68.31 35.83
C LYS A 240 -6.57 69.00 37.14
N ARG A 241 -5.68 68.29 37.88
CA ARG A 241 -5.07 68.84 39.10
C ARG A 241 -4.33 70.18 38.85
N HIS A 242 -3.59 70.24 37.73
CA HIS A 242 -2.89 71.47 37.38
C HIS A 242 -3.83 72.63 37.08
N LEU A 243 -4.91 72.36 36.33
CA LEU A 243 -5.94 73.40 36.05
C LEU A 243 -6.65 73.85 37.32
N GLU A 244 -6.97 72.94 38.24
CA GLU A 244 -7.56 73.26 39.54
C GLU A 244 -6.63 74.14 40.42
N THR A 245 -5.33 73.91 40.31
CA THR A 245 -4.33 74.73 41.04
C THR A 245 -4.20 76.09 40.40
N CYS A 246 -4.18 76.22 39.07
CA CYS A 246 -4.11 77.51 38.38
C CYS A 246 -5.37 78.37 38.54
N SER A 247 -6.55 77.80 38.80
CA SER A 247 -7.80 78.51 38.97
C SER A 247 -8.00 79.07 40.39
N ARG A 248 -7.11 78.77 41.33
CA ARG A 248 -7.13 79.25 42.72
C ARG A 248 -6.26 80.51 42.96
N TYR A 249 -5.52 80.89 41.95
CA TYR A 249 -4.76 82.15 41.92
C TYR A 249 -5.44 83.16 40.96
#